data_2d26e3364539a9ef35e6c8f4b6fffc77
#
_entry.id   2d26e3364539a9ef35e6c8f4b6fffc77
#
_cell.length_a   1.000
_cell.length_b   1.000
_cell.length_c   1.000
_cell.angle_alpha   90.00
_cell.angle_beta   90.00
_cell.angle_gamma   90.00
#
_symmetry.space_group_name_H-M   'P 1'
#
loop_
_entity.id
_entity.type
_entity.pdbx_description
1 polymer ?
#
loop_
_entity_poly.entity_id
_entity_poly.type
_entity_poly.pdbx_seq_one_letter_code
_entity_poly.pdbx_strand_id
1 'polypeptide(L)'
;MLCAVAVFCTSPLFAQSDSLSFRNAQFTSSRVADSWKKFNDTLSKEFKHKNVAYPPKDIYLRAFKSQNEMELWARNNESSEYKLIKTYRICAISGSLGPKRVQGDRQVPEGYYFIEDFNNKSDYYLSLQLNYPNYSDQMQGNQKTGGDIYIHGGCVTVGCMPMTDPGIQEIYTLCLNARLNGQLYIPVHIYPTRMNKSGLSYLNKEYANDATKQQFWSELKAGYEYFEKYHKLLPVMYTPDGKYVE
;
A
#
# COMPACT_ATOMS: atom_id res chain seq x y z
N MET A 1 -30.54 39.13 21.96
CA MET A 1 -29.92 38.02 22.69
C MET A 1 -29.08 37.24 21.69
N LEU A 2 -27.77 37.60 21.57
CA LEU A 2 -26.86 36.96 20.64
C LEU A 2 -26.25 35.76 21.36
N CYS A 3 -26.50 34.54 20.83
CA CYS A 3 -25.85 33.33 21.29
C CYS A 3 -24.50 33.18 20.56
N ALA A 4 -23.41 33.41 21.26
CA ALA A 4 -22.06 33.15 20.74
C ALA A 4 -21.82 31.65 20.77
N VAL A 5 -21.71 31.01 19.59
CA VAL A 5 -21.23 29.60 19.46
C VAL A 5 -19.72 29.63 19.53
N ALA A 6 -19.18 29.18 20.66
CA ALA A 6 -17.76 28.95 20.80
C ALA A 6 -17.36 27.70 20.01
N VAL A 7 -16.71 27.86 18.87
CA VAL A 7 -16.06 26.74 18.14
C VAL A 7 -14.80 26.38 18.92
N PHE A 8 -14.85 25.28 19.66
CA PHE A 8 -13.65 24.69 20.26
C PHE A 8 -12.80 24.08 19.14
N CYS A 9 -11.76 24.78 18.74
CA CYS A 9 -10.67 24.24 17.94
C CYS A 9 -9.97 23.18 18.79
N THR A 10 -10.26 21.90 18.58
CA THR A 10 -9.55 20.79 19.22
C THR A 10 -8.10 20.77 18.73
N SER A 11 -7.22 20.86 19.67
CA SER A 11 -5.80 21.24 19.57
C SER A 11 -4.92 20.28 18.79
N PRO A 12 -3.89 20.75 18.10
CA PRO A 12 -2.84 19.91 17.48
C PRO A 12 -2.02 19.07 18.49
N LEU A 13 -2.20 19.28 19.78
CA LEU A 13 -1.53 18.56 20.86
C LEU A 13 -1.85 17.04 20.90
N PHE A 14 -3.08 16.62 20.59
CA PHE A 14 -3.43 15.19 20.61
C PHE A 14 -2.74 14.42 19.48
N ALA A 15 -2.72 14.96 18.27
CA ALA A 15 -2.07 14.33 17.12
C ALA A 15 -0.54 14.20 17.32
N GLN A 16 0.07 15.15 18.03
CA GLN A 16 1.51 15.14 18.31
C GLN A 16 1.88 14.10 19.39
N SER A 17 1.02 13.92 20.42
CA SER A 17 1.22 12.89 21.44
C SER A 17 1.14 11.48 20.85
N ASP A 18 0.19 11.23 19.97
CA ASP A 18 -0.01 9.94 19.31
C ASP A 18 1.17 9.57 18.39
N SER A 19 1.68 10.56 17.62
CA SER A 19 2.86 10.38 16.78
C SER A 19 4.12 10.06 17.59
N LEU A 20 4.32 10.72 18.73
CA LEU A 20 5.46 10.46 19.61
C LEU A 20 5.37 9.08 20.26
N SER A 21 4.20 8.70 20.76
CA SER A 21 3.93 7.38 21.33
C SER A 21 4.18 6.27 20.32
N PHE A 22 3.65 6.41 19.11
CA PHE A 22 3.88 5.49 18.01
C PHE A 22 5.36 5.38 17.65
N ARG A 23 6.05 6.52 17.51
CA ARG A 23 7.50 6.53 17.26
C ARG A 23 8.26 5.75 18.32
N ASN A 24 8.01 6.05 19.60
CA ASN A 24 8.69 5.40 20.71
C ASN A 24 8.44 3.88 20.69
N ALA A 25 7.21 3.44 20.45
CA ALA A 25 6.88 2.02 20.31
C ALA A 25 7.65 1.36 19.17
N GLN A 26 7.76 2.01 18.01
CA GLN A 26 8.50 1.47 16.87
C GLN A 26 10.00 1.35 17.15
N PHE A 27 10.60 2.37 17.74
CA PHE A 27 12.05 2.39 18.05
C PHE A 27 12.47 1.53 19.27
N THR A 28 11.54 0.83 19.93
CA THR A 28 11.90 -0.24 20.87
C THR A 28 12.59 -1.42 20.18
N SER A 29 12.40 -1.59 18.87
CA SER A 29 13.05 -2.62 18.06
C SER A 29 14.38 -2.11 17.49
N SER A 30 15.47 -2.84 17.77
CA SER A 30 16.78 -2.57 17.16
C SER A 30 16.72 -2.64 15.63
N ARG A 31 15.89 -3.56 15.08
CA ARG A 31 15.70 -3.70 13.60
C ARG A 31 15.20 -2.39 12.99
N VAL A 32 14.28 -1.68 13.66
CA VAL A 32 13.78 -0.39 13.19
C VAL A 32 14.87 0.67 13.30
N ALA A 33 15.56 0.74 14.44
CA ALA A 33 16.64 1.72 14.64
C ALA A 33 17.78 1.53 13.63
N ASP A 34 18.20 0.29 13.39
CA ASP A 34 19.24 -0.06 12.40
C ASP A 34 18.81 0.26 10.98
N SER A 35 17.54 -0.07 10.61
CA SER A 35 16.98 0.26 9.30
C SER A 35 16.94 1.77 9.06
N TRP A 36 16.49 2.52 10.06
CA TRP A 36 16.48 3.98 10.01
C TRP A 36 17.87 4.56 9.81
N LYS A 37 18.83 4.14 10.65
CA LYS A 37 20.22 4.58 10.56
C LYS A 37 20.84 4.28 9.19
N LYS A 38 20.51 3.13 8.62
CA LYS A 38 21.06 2.66 7.35
C LYS A 38 20.50 3.40 6.14
N PHE A 39 19.19 3.69 6.14
CA PHE A 39 18.50 4.12 4.91
C PHE A 39 18.07 5.59 4.93
N ASN A 40 17.90 6.23 6.10
CA ASN A 40 17.30 7.56 6.19
C ASN A 40 18.03 8.61 5.33
N ASP A 41 19.36 8.63 5.37
CA ASP A 41 20.16 9.60 4.61
C ASP A 41 20.14 9.31 3.10
N THR A 42 20.20 8.03 2.72
CA THR A 42 20.10 7.63 1.31
C THR A 42 18.75 8.01 0.73
N LEU A 43 17.68 7.71 1.45
CA LEU A 43 16.33 8.08 1.07
C LEU A 43 16.14 9.60 0.94
N SER A 44 16.68 10.37 1.88
CA SER A 44 16.66 11.83 1.80
C SER A 44 17.30 12.34 0.50
N LYS A 45 18.42 11.76 0.08
CA LYS A 45 19.09 12.11 -1.19
C LYS A 45 18.24 11.71 -2.41
N GLU A 46 17.64 10.51 -2.42
CA GLU A 46 16.77 10.05 -3.50
C GLU A 46 15.56 10.97 -3.68
N PHE A 47 14.89 11.34 -2.58
CA PHE A 47 13.76 12.26 -2.60
C PHE A 47 14.16 13.65 -3.15
N LYS A 48 15.31 14.16 -2.70
CA LYS A 48 15.86 15.43 -3.19
C LYS A 48 16.11 15.39 -4.70
N HIS A 49 16.68 14.30 -5.24
CA HIS A 49 16.88 14.14 -6.68
C HIS A 49 15.56 14.15 -7.46
N LYS A 50 14.46 13.71 -6.85
CA LYS A 50 13.13 13.73 -7.46
C LYS A 50 12.37 15.05 -7.22
N ASN A 51 12.97 16.02 -6.53
CA ASN A 51 12.31 17.26 -6.09
C ASN A 51 11.04 16.95 -5.29
N VAL A 52 11.16 16.04 -4.31
CA VAL A 52 10.13 15.72 -3.32
C VAL A 52 10.73 15.94 -1.93
N ALA A 53 9.94 16.54 -1.03
CA ALA A 53 10.34 16.80 0.34
C ALA A 53 10.58 15.49 1.12
N TYR A 54 11.55 15.53 2.03
CA TYR A 54 11.82 14.44 2.97
C TYR A 54 11.93 15.00 4.39
N PRO A 55 11.36 14.37 5.42
CA PRO A 55 10.53 13.16 5.35
C PRO A 55 9.25 13.37 4.53
N PRO A 56 8.78 12.32 3.82
CA PRO A 56 7.61 12.43 2.95
C PRO A 56 6.33 12.70 3.75
N LYS A 57 5.43 13.47 3.15
CA LYS A 57 4.07 13.70 3.69
C LYS A 57 3.03 12.80 3.08
N ASP A 58 3.28 12.33 1.87
CA ASP A 58 2.31 11.55 1.12
C ASP A 58 3.04 10.60 0.17
N ILE A 59 2.97 9.31 0.50
CA ILE A 59 3.52 8.22 -0.30
C ILE A 59 2.42 7.25 -0.71
N TYR A 60 2.67 6.52 -1.78
CA TYR A 60 1.78 5.52 -2.34
C TYR A 60 2.61 4.33 -2.83
N LEU A 61 2.18 3.10 -2.52
CA LEU A 61 2.77 1.86 -2.99
C LEU A 61 1.87 1.23 -4.05
N ARG A 62 2.48 0.80 -5.16
CA ARG A 62 1.75 0.15 -6.26
C ARG A 62 2.46 -1.13 -6.68
N ALA A 63 1.81 -2.27 -6.50
CA ALA A 63 2.36 -3.59 -6.82
C ALA A 63 1.77 -4.19 -8.09
N PHE A 64 2.61 -4.90 -8.85
CA PHE A 64 2.25 -5.63 -10.07
C PHE A 64 2.68 -7.08 -9.93
N LYS A 65 1.71 -7.99 -9.78
CA LYS A 65 1.97 -9.41 -9.49
C LYS A 65 2.77 -10.09 -10.59
N SER A 66 2.38 -9.92 -11.85
CA SER A 66 3.05 -10.62 -12.96
C SER A 66 4.46 -10.10 -13.25
N GLN A 67 4.79 -8.86 -12.87
CA GLN A 67 6.13 -8.31 -12.99
C GLN A 67 7.00 -8.55 -11.74
N ASN A 68 6.42 -8.99 -10.62
CA ASN A 68 7.08 -9.05 -9.32
C ASN A 68 7.68 -7.69 -8.93
N GLU A 69 6.95 -6.60 -9.15
CA GLU A 69 7.40 -5.24 -8.90
C GLU A 69 6.49 -4.50 -7.93
N MET A 70 7.10 -3.66 -7.09
CA MET A 70 6.42 -2.68 -6.25
C MET A 70 7.04 -1.31 -6.47
N GLU A 71 6.24 -0.36 -6.92
CA GLU A 71 6.64 1.03 -7.10
C GLU A 71 6.33 1.84 -5.84
N LEU A 72 7.27 2.69 -5.45
CA LEU A 72 7.07 3.74 -4.47
C LEU A 72 6.91 5.08 -5.18
N TRP A 73 5.81 5.73 -4.93
CA TRP A 73 5.48 7.06 -5.39
C TRP A 73 5.36 8.02 -4.21
N ALA A 74 5.70 9.30 -4.42
CA ALA A 74 5.56 10.32 -3.39
C ALA A 74 5.21 11.68 -4.00
N ARG A 75 4.56 12.54 -3.20
CA ARG A 75 4.23 13.92 -3.56
C ARG A 75 4.42 14.86 -2.37
N ASN A 76 4.52 16.15 -2.64
CA ASN A 76 4.74 17.17 -1.61
C ASN A 76 3.47 17.54 -0.83
N ASN A 77 2.31 17.49 -1.48
CA ASN A 77 0.99 17.81 -0.92
C ASN A 77 -0.11 17.22 -1.81
N GLU A 78 -1.34 17.27 -1.36
CA GLU A 78 -2.51 16.69 -2.06
C GLU A 78 -2.78 17.28 -3.45
N SER A 79 -2.42 18.54 -3.69
CA SER A 79 -2.59 19.19 -5.00
C SER A 79 -1.53 18.75 -6.02
N SER A 80 -0.36 18.28 -5.56
CA SER A 80 0.75 17.88 -6.39
C SER A 80 0.54 16.50 -7.02
N GLU A 81 1.18 16.27 -8.16
CA GLU A 81 1.29 14.95 -8.78
C GLU A 81 2.29 14.07 -8.00
N TYR A 82 2.00 12.77 -7.95
CA TYR A 82 2.96 11.79 -7.48
C TYR A 82 4.12 11.65 -8.45
N LYS A 83 5.32 11.49 -7.92
CA LYS A 83 6.55 11.20 -8.65
C LYS A 83 7.04 9.81 -8.27
N LEU A 84 7.47 9.04 -9.27
CA LEU A 84 8.11 7.75 -9.02
C LEU A 84 9.46 7.98 -8.33
N ILE A 85 9.57 7.48 -7.11
CA ILE A 85 10.81 7.53 -6.34
C ILE A 85 11.66 6.30 -6.66
N LYS A 86 11.08 5.10 -6.56
CA LYS A 86 11.81 3.84 -6.72
C LYS A 86 10.90 2.69 -7.11
N THR A 87 11.47 1.71 -7.79
CA THR A 87 10.83 0.41 -8.04
C THR A 87 11.62 -0.66 -7.30
N TYR A 88 10.92 -1.47 -6.50
CA TYR A 88 11.45 -2.62 -5.77
C TYR A 88 11.04 -3.90 -6.47
N ARG A 89 11.88 -4.94 -6.35
CA ARG A 89 11.51 -6.29 -6.73
C ARG A 89 10.78 -6.98 -5.58
N ILE A 90 9.60 -7.52 -5.85
CA ILE A 90 8.94 -8.48 -4.95
C ILE A 90 9.67 -9.81 -5.14
N CYS A 91 10.20 -10.37 -4.06
CA CYS A 91 11.11 -11.52 -4.11
C CYS A 91 10.42 -12.80 -4.59
N ALA A 92 9.17 -12.99 -4.21
CA ALA A 92 8.33 -14.12 -4.59
C ALA A 92 6.85 -13.73 -4.62
N ILE A 93 6.07 -14.37 -5.48
CA ILE A 93 4.62 -14.28 -5.53
C ILE A 93 4.05 -15.69 -5.45
N SER A 94 3.02 -15.89 -4.63
CA SER A 94 2.28 -17.13 -4.54
C SER A 94 0.87 -17.00 -5.12
N GLY A 95 0.27 -18.12 -5.48
CA GLY A 95 -1.04 -18.16 -6.12
C GLY A 95 -0.97 -17.82 -7.61
N SER A 96 -2.08 -17.37 -8.15
CA SER A 96 -2.25 -16.97 -9.56
C SER A 96 -2.70 -15.50 -9.66
N LEU A 97 -2.93 -14.99 -10.86
CA LEU A 97 -3.58 -13.69 -11.03
C LEU A 97 -5.07 -13.81 -10.67
N GLY A 98 -5.59 -12.78 -10.02
CA GLY A 98 -6.94 -12.68 -9.50
C GLY A 98 -6.96 -12.27 -8.02
N PRO A 99 -8.12 -11.85 -7.50
CA PRO A 99 -8.29 -11.45 -6.11
C PRO A 99 -8.15 -12.64 -5.17
N LYS A 100 -7.77 -12.38 -3.92
CA LYS A 100 -7.84 -13.36 -2.84
C LYS A 100 -9.27 -13.39 -2.28
N ARG A 101 -9.90 -14.58 -2.21
CA ARG A 101 -11.29 -14.72 -1.77
C ARG A 101 -11.51 -15.78 -0.68
N VAL A 102 -10.51 -16.65 -0.43
CA VAL A 102 -10.65 -17.77 0.51
C VAL A 102 -9.41 -17.89 1.38
N GLN A 103 -9.61 -18.17 2.67
CA GLN A 103 -8.51 -18.46 3.59
C GLN A 103 -7.75 -19.71 3.12
N GLY A 104 -6.42 -19.65 3.11
CA GLY A 104 -5.57 -20.77 2.72
C GLY A 104 -5.40 -20.98 1.21
N ASP A 105 -5.98 -20.13 0.36
CA ASP A 105 -5.82 -20.18 -1.10
C ASP A 105 -4.41 -19.81 -1.60
N ARG A 106 -3.53 -19.39 -0.69
CA ARG A 106 -2.16 -18.93 -0.94
C ARG A 106 -2.07 -17.78 -1.95
N GLN A 107 -3.16 -17.04 -2.12
CA GLN A 107 -3.26 -15.98 -3.11
C GLN A 107 -2.75 -14.66 -2.54
N VAL A 108 -1.88 -13.96 -3.26
CA VAL A 108 -1.63 -12.53 -3.03
C VAL A 108 -2.88 -11.78 -3.48
N PRO A 109 -3.48 -10.92 -2.63
CA PRO A 109 -4.68 -10.19 -3.00
C PRO A 109 -4.42 -9.20 -4.14
N GLU A 110 -5.48 -8.81 -4.85
CA GLU A 110 -5.52 -7.70 -5.80
C GLU A 110 -6.63 -6.74 -5.39
N GLY A 111 -6.40 -5.45 -5.56
CA GLY A 111 -7.35 -4.41 -5.14
C GLY A 111 -6.68 -3.21 -4.50
N TYR A 112 -7.48 -2.42 -3.79
CA TYR A 112 -7.07 -1.17 -3.15
C TYR A 112 -7.05 -1.33 -1.64
N TYR A 113 -5.85 -1.24 -1.08
CA TYR A 113 -5.56 -1.41 0.34
C TYR A 113 -4.84 -0.20 0.90
N PHE A 114 -4.59 -0.23 2.21
CA PHE A 114 -3.66 0.67 2.90
C PHE A 114 -2.88 -0.11 3.97
N ILE A 115 -1.79 0.46 4.43
CA ILE A 115 -1.03 -0.08 5.56
C ILE A 115 -1.81 0.22 6.83
N GLU A 116 -2.25 -0.84 7.50
CA GLU A 116 -3.03 -0.79 8.73
C GLU A 116 -2.14 -0.80 9.96
N ASP A 117 -1.10 -1.64 9.96
CA ASP A 117 -0.19 -1.78 11.12
C ASP A 117 1.28 -1.97 10.72
N PHE A 118 2.15 -1.64 11.69
CA PHE A 118 3.60 -1.69 11.60
C PHE A 118 4.14 -2.71 12.61
N ASN A 119 4.44 -3.93 12.16
CA ASN A 119 4.96 -4.99 13.00
C ASN A 119 6.50 -4.95 13.06
N ASN A 120 7.03 -4.33 14.11
CA ASN A 120 8.47 -4.21 14.37
C ASN A 120 9.10 -5.46 15.01
N LYS A 121 8.31 -6.51 15.28
CA LYS A 121 8.72 -7.81 15.87
C LYS A 121 8.39 -8.98 14.93
N SER A 122 8.24 -8.72 13.64
CA SER A 122 7.89 -9.73 12.66
C SER A 122 8.91 -10.89 12.62
N ASP A 123 8.42 -12.11 12.46
CA ASP A 123 9.27 -13.29 12.18
C ASP A 123 10.06 -13.15 10.86
N TYR A 124 9.54 -12.33 9.95
CA TYR A 124 10.16 -11.98 8.67
C TYR A 124 10.86 -10.62 8.72
N TYR A 125 11.64 -10.38 9.76
CA TYR A 125 12.45 -9.20 10.03
C TYR A 125 11.61 -7.97 10.44
N LEU A 126 10.90 -7.33 9.52
CA LEU A 126 9.91 -6.27 9.70
C LEU A 126 8.74 -6.55 8.78
N SER A 127 7.53 -6.12 9.14
CA SER A 127 6.39 -6.23 8.24
C SER A 127 5.38 -5.09 8.40
N LEU A 128 4.69 -4.81 7.31
CA LEU A 128 3.62 -3.84 7.19
C LEU A 128 2.34 -4.58 6.86
N GLN A 129 1.36 -4.53 7.74
CA GLN A 129 0.07 -5.20 7.56
C GLN A 129 -0.82 -4.41 6.62
N LEU A 130 -1.46 -5.10 5.69
CA LEU A 130 -2.52 -4.52 4.87
C LEU A 130 -3.87 -4.69 5.57
N ASN A 131 -4.80 -3.75 5.33
CA ASN A 131 -6.20 -3.84 5.75
C ASN A 131 -6.98 -4.90 4.94
N TYR A 132 -6.38 -6.06 4.73
CA TYR A 132 -7.02 -7.21 4.12
C TYR A 132 -7.74 -8.06 5.17
N PRO A 133 -9.00 -8.49 4.97
CA PRO A 133 -9.86 -8.22 3.82
C PRO A 133 -10.48 -6.82 3.88
N ASN A 134 -10.45 -6.08 2.76
CA ASN A 134 -11.18 -4.83 2.64
C ASN A 134 -12.68 -5.10 2.38
N TYR A 135 -13.48 -4.03 2.20
CA TYR A 135 -14.93 -4.18 1.98
C TYR A 135 -15.26 -5.02 0.72
N SER A 136 -14.53 -4.82 -0.38
CA SER A 136 -14.71 -5.62 -1.60
C SER A 136 -14.44 -7.10 -1.35
N ASP A 137 -13.35 -7.42 -0.64
CA ASP A 137 -12.98 -8.81 -0.34
C ASP A 137 -14.04 -9.50 0.53
N GLN A 138 -14.61 -8.77 1.50
CA GLN A 138 -15.65 -9.28 2.39
C GLN A 138 -16.96 -9.55 1.65
N MET A 139 -17.40 -8.62 0.83
CA MET A 139 -18.67 -8.71 0.12
C MET A 139 -18.63 -9.67 -1.07
N GLN A 140 -17.49 -9.76 -1.76
CA GLN A 140 -17.28 -10.65 -2.91
C GLN A 140 -16.78 -12.05 -2.51
N GLY A 141 -16.33 -12.22 -1.27
CA GLY A 141 -15.91 -13.51 -0.73
C GLY A 141 -17.12 -14.36 -0.31
N ASN A 142 -17.23 -15.55 -0.86
CA ASN A 142 -18.30 -16.50 -0.52
C ASN A 142 -18.04 -17.29 0.76
N GLN A 143 -16.86 -17.16 1.35
CA GLN A 143 -16.38 -17.92 2.49
C GLN A 143 -15.50 -17.02 3.37
N LYS A 144 -14.97 -17.58 4.47
CA LYS A 144 -13.98 -16.89 5.29
C LYS A 144 -12.76 -16.53 4.43
N THR A 145 -12.52 -15.24 4.26
CA THR A 145 -11.45 -14.71 3.39
C THR A 145 -10.05 -14.87 4.00
N GLY A 146 -9.98 -15.03 5.33
CA GLY A 146 -8.72 -15.01 6.08
C GLY A 146 -8.29 -13.59 6.42
N GLY A 147 -7.01 -13.40 6.70
CA GLY A 147 -6.39 -12.16 7.12
C GLY A 147 -4.87 -12.27 6.99
N ASP A 148 -4.15 -11.44 7.75
CA ASP A 148 -2.69 -11.54 7.92
C ASP A 148 -1.91 -11.44 6.61
N ILE A 149 -2.25 -10.46 5.79
CA ILE A 149 -1.51 -10.12 4.56
C ILE A 149 -0.52 -8.99 4.86
N TYR A 150 0.75 -9.24 4.56
CA TYR A 150 1.85 -8.33 4.87
C TYR A 150 2.75 -8.06 3.67
N ILE A 151 3.37 -6.87 3.67
CA ILE A 151 4.62 -6.59 2.98
C ILE A 151 5.73 -6.86 4.01
N HIS A 152 6.71 -7.76 3.75
CA HIS A 152 7.63 -8.21 4.78
C HIS A 152 9.03 -8.56 4.23
N GLY A 153 9.98 -8.80 5.13
CA GLY A 153 11.32 -9.29 4.79
C GLY A 153 11.36 -10.77 4.41
N GLY A 154 12.56 -11.32 4.21
CA GLY A 154 12.73 -12.67 3.69
C GLY A 154 12.25 -12.83 2.25
N CYS A 155 12.08 -14.08 1.80
CA CYS A 155 11.69 -14.39 0.41
C CYS A 155 10.72 -15.58 0.30
N VAL A 156 9.98 -15.91 1.37
CA VAL A 156 8.98 -16.98 1.37
C VAL A 156 7.59 -16.39 1.51
N THR A 157 6.60 -16.96 0.82
CA THR A 157 5.23 -16.44 0.89
C THR A 157 4.18 -17.52 0.67
N VAL A 158 3.02 -17.31 1.27
CA VAL A 158 1.75 -18.04 1.06
C VAL A 158 0.57 -17.06 0.96
N GLY A 159 0.82 -15.87 0.36
CA GLY A 159 -0.19 -14.82 0.17
C GLY A 159 0.31 -13.40 0.48
N CYS A 160 1.48 -13.26 1.09
CA CYS A 160 2.13 -11.98 1.39
C CYS A 160 3.05 -11.51 0.25
N MET A 161 3.63 -10.33 0.39
CA MET A 161 4.61 -9.75 -0.55
C MET A 161 5.98 -9.62 0.12
N PRO A 162 6.88 -10.62 -0.03
CA PRO A 162 8.23 -10.56 0.50
C PRO A 162 9.12 -9.66 -0.34
N MET A 163 9.86 -8.76 0.35
CA MET A 163 10.70 -7.73 -0.27
C MET A 163 12.19 -7.97 -0.05
N THR A 164 12.60 -9.11 0.53
CA THR A 164 13.91 -9.34 1.17
C THR A 164 14.13 -8.43 2.39
N ASP A 165 15.11 -8.75 3.25
CA ASP A 165 15.39 -7.93 4.44
C ASP A 165 15.85 -6.51 4.07
N PRO A 166 16.79 -6.31 3.12
CA PRO A 166 17.15 -4.95 2.70
C PRO A 166 15.98 -4.16 2.10
N GLY A 167 15.10 -4.82 1.34
CA GLY A 167 13.95 -4.18 0.74
C GLY A 167 12.94 -3.69 1.78
N ILE A 168 12.59 -4.57 2.75
CA ILE A 168 11.65 -4.17 3.79
C ILE A 168 12.24 -3.14 4.76
N GLN A 169 13.53 -3.18 5.04
CA GLN A 169 14.21 -2.16 5.84
C GLN A 169 13.99 -0.76 5.27
N GLU A 170 14.16 -0.63 3.97
CA GLU A 170 14.00 0.64 3.26
C GLU A 170 12.53 1.07 3.19
N ILE A 171 11.62 0.17 2.78
CA ILE A 171 10.18 0.44 2.66
C ILE A 171 9.58 0.78 4.02
N TYR A 172 9.94 0.03 5.07
CA TYR A 172 9.46 0.28 6.43
C TYR A 172 9.92 1.65 6.93
N THR A 173 11.19 2.01 6.71
CA THR A 173 11.73 3.34 7.06
C THR A 173 10.97 4.46 6.37
N LEU A 174 10.63 4.30 5.08
CA LEU A 174 9.83 5.27 4.33
C LEU A 174 8.40 5.40 4.86
N CYS A 175 7.73 4.27 5.06
CA CYS A 175 6.37 4.24 5.59
C CYS A 175 6.32 4.83 7.02
N LEU A 176 7.31 4.51 7.85
CA LEU A 176 7.43 5.07 9.19
C LEU A 176 7.62 6.59 9.15
N ASN A 177 8.48 7.11 8.27
CA ASN A 177 8.66 8.54 8.06
C ASN A 177 7.36 9.24 7.64
N ALA A 178 6.64 8.68 6.67
CA ALA A 178 5.37 9.22 6.21
C ALA A 178 4.32 9.22 7.34
N ARG A 179 4.22 8.11 8.09
CA ARG A 179 3.30 7.98 9.24
C ARG A 179 3.60 9.00 10.33
N LEU A 180 4.88 9.19 10.68
CA LEU A 180 5.32 10.19 11.67
C LEU A 180 5.12 11.63 11.18
N ASN A 181 5.08 11.85 9.86
CA ASN A 181 4.83 13.14 9.22
C ASN A 181 3.34 13.40 8.92
N GLY A 182 2.45 12.55 9.44
CA GLY A 182 0.99 12.75 9.45
C GLY A 182 0.18 11.93 8.46
N GLN A 183 0.79 11.10 7.62
CA GLN A 183 0.05 10.21 6.71
C GLN A 183 -0.47 8.98 7.47
N LEU A 184 -1.73 9.03 7.92
CA LEU A 184 -2.35 7.97 8.72
C LEU A 184 -2.58 6.68 7.90
N TYR A 185 -2.99 6.83 6.66
CA TYR A 185 -3.29 5.74 5.74
C TYR A 185 -2.36 5.84 4.54
N ILE A 186 -1.47 4.87 4.39
CA ILE A 186 -0.55 4.78 3.25
C ILE A 186 -1.19 3.85 2.23
N PRO A 187 -1.64 4.35 1.07
CA PRO A 187 -2.32 3.53 0.07
C PRO A 187 -1.39 2.46 -0.52
N VAL A 188 -1.94 1.26 -0.72
CA VAL A 188 -1.27 0.13 -1.38
C VAL A 188 -2.23 -0.46 -2.40
N HIS A 189 -1.97 -0.23 -3.68
CA HIS A 189 -2.76 -0.82 -4.75
C HIS A 189 -2.03 -2.02 -5.35
N ILE A 190 -2.73 -3.13 -5.51
CA ILE A 190 -2.16 -4.38 -6.03
C ILE A 190 -2.92 -4.77 -7.29
N TYR A 191 -2.20 -4.79 -8.40
CA TYR A 191 -2.73 -5.11 -9.72
C TYR A 191 -2.22 -6.47 -10.22
N PRO A 192 -2.99 -7.17 -11.08
CA PRO A 192 -2.54 -8.42 -11.69
C PRO A 192 -1.27 -8.22 -12.53
N THR A 193 -1.25 -7.14 -13.27
CA THR A 193 -0.18 -6.72 -14.19
C THR A 193 -0.25 -5.21 -14.38
N ARG A 194 0.72 -4.62 -15.08
CA ARG A 194 0.55 -3.27 -15.62
C ARG A 194 -0.61 -3.28 -16.61
N MET A 195 -1.69 -2.56 -16.32
CA MET A 195 -2.94 -2.61 -17.09
C MET A 195 -2.90 -1.70 -18.33
N ASN A 196 -1.72 -1.57 -18.95
CA ASN A 196 -1.53 -0.97 -20.25
C ASN A 196 -2.01 -1.91 -21.37
N LYS A 197 -1.91 -1.47 -22.64
CA LYS A 197 -2.40 -2.25 -23.80
C LYS A 197 -1.86 -3.69 -23.84
N SER A 198 -0.58 -3.91 -23.54
CA SER A 198 0.02 -5.26 -23.56
C SER A 198 -0.46 -6.12 -22.38
N GLY A 199 -0.53 -5.54 -21.19
CA GLY A 199 -1.02 -6.25 -20.00
C GLY A 199 -2.51 -6.63 -20.12
N LEU A 200 -3.34 -5.72 -20.60
CA LEU A 200 -4.76 -6.01 -20.86
C LEU A 200 -4.93 -7.09 -21.94
N SER A 201 -4.12 -7.04 -23.01
CA SER A 201 -4.13 -8.10 -24.04
C SER A 201 -3.75 -9.47 -23.46
N TYR A 202 -2.76 -9.51 -22.57
CA TYR A 202 -2.35 -10.72 -21.85
C TYR A 202 -3.50 -11.26 -20.98
N LEU A 203 -4.12 -10.41 -20.14
CA LEU A 203 -5.23 -10.83 -19.27
C LEU A 203 -6.41 -11.36 -20.07
N ASN A 204 -6.79 -10.65 -21.14
CA ASN A 204 -7.90 -11.06 -22.01
C ASN A 204 -7.64 -12.38 -22.74
N LYS A 205 -6.40 -12.69 -23.08
CA LYS A 205 -6.02 -13.95 -23.73
C LYS A 205 -5.97 -15.11 -22.75
N GLU A 206 -5.22 -14.96 -21.67
CA GLU A 206 -4.95 -16.06 -20.72
C GLU A 206 -6.16 -16.39 -19.83
N TYR A 207 -7.04 -15.41 -19.60
CA TYR A 207 -8.22 -15.54 -18.73
C TYR A 207 -9.53 -15.29 -19.48
N ALA A 208 -9.57 -15.55 -20.79
CA ALA A 208 -10.73 -15.31 -21.65
C ALA A 208 -12.04 -15.97 -21.14
N ASN A 209 -11.91 -17.11 -20.48
CA ASN A 209 -13.04 -17.90 -19.97
C ASN A 209 -13.37 -17.63 -18.49
N ASP A 210 -12.70 -16.66 -17.84
CA ASP A 210 -12.92 -16.31 -16.43
C ASP A 210 -13.61 -14.93 -16.34
N ALA A 211 -14.93 -14.93 -16.57
CA ALA A 211 -15.72 -13.70 -16.57
C ALA A 211 -15.66 -12.95 -15.23
N THR A 212 -15.51 -13.67 -14.11
CA THR A 212 -15.43 -13.07 -12.78
C THR A 212 -14.15 -12.25 -12.62
N LYS A 213 -13.00 -12.80 -13.03
CA LYS A 213 -11.73 -12.06 -13.00
C LYS A 213 -11.73 -10.89 -13.98
N GLN A 214 -12.26 -11.10 -15.20
CA GLN A 214 -12.36 -10.03 -16.21
C GLN A 214 -13.19 -8.84 -15.68
N GLN A 215 -14.34 -9.13 -15.05
CA GLN A 215 -15.15 -8.09 -14.41
C GLN A 215 -14.38 -7.35 -13.31
N PHE A 216 -13.76 -8.07 -12.39
CA PHE A 216 -12.99 -7.49 -11.31
C PHE A 216 -11.82 -6.62 -11.82
N TRP A 217 -11.11 -7.08 -12.83
CA TRP A 217 -10.02 -6.30 -13.43
C TRP A 217 -10.50 -5.07 -14.19
N SER A 218 -11.72 -5.12 -14.77
CA SER A 218 -12.31 -3.93 -15.39
C SER A 218 -12.60 -2.83 -14.36
N GLU A 219 -12.94 -3.19 -13.14
CA GLU A 219 -13.13 -2.26 -12.01
C GLU A 219 -11.81 -1.61 -11.56
N LEU A 220 -10.71 -2.37 -11.56
CA LEU A 220 -9.39 -1.83 -11.20
C LEU A 220 -8.76 -0.96 -12.30
N LYS A 221 -9.18 -1.19 -13.55
CA LYS A 221 -8.58 -0.55 -14.73
C LYS A 221 -8.70 0.98 -14.68
N ALA A 222 -9.84 1.50 -14.24
CA ALA A 222 -10.04 2.94 -14.25
C ALA A 222 -9.15 3.68 -13.26
N GLY A 223 -9.01 3.20 -12.03
CA GLY A 223 -8.06 3.77 -11.08
C GLY A 223 -6.61 3.69 -11.60
N TYR A 224 -6.25 2.59 -12.29
CA TYR A 224 -4.95 2.48 -12.94
C TYR A 224 -4.77 3.53 -14.04
N GLU A 225 -5.71 3.64 -15.00
CA GLU A 225 -5.62 4.59 -16.12
C GLU A 225 -5.64 6.05 -15.65
N TYR A 226 -6.44 6.35 -14.62
CA TYR A 226 -6.45 7.68 -14.02
C TYR A 226 -5.08 8.04 -13.44
N PHE A 227 -4.46 7.10 -12.68
CA PHE A 227 -3.14 7.33 -12.13
C PHE A 227 -2.07 7.48 -13.23
N GLU A 228 -2.08 6.66 -14.27
CA GLU A 228 -1.14 6.79 -15.40
C GLU A 228 -1.25 8.16 -16.09
N LYS A 229 -2.47 8.72 -16.15
CA LYS A 229 -2.70 9.99 -16.83
C LYS A 229 -2.41 11.21 -15.96
N TYR A 230 -2.77 11.15 -14.69
CA TYR A 230 -2.77 12.35 -13.83
C TYR A 230 -1.78 12.27 -12.67
N HIS A 231 -1.16 11.12 -12.44
CA HIS A 231 -0.34 10.84 -11.25
C HIS A 231 -1.04 11.27 -9.94
N LYS A 232 -2.34 11.01 -9.86
CA LYS A 232 -3.20 11.26 -8.69
C LYS A 232 -4.05 10.04 -8.42
N LEU A 233 -4.41 9.83 -7.15
CA LEU A 233 -5.31 8.73 -6.76
C LEU A 233 -6.76 9.19 -6.83
N LEU A 234 -7.63 8.30 -7.30
CA LEU A 234 -9.08 8.43 -7.12
C LEU A 234 -9.47 8.01 -5.70
N PRO A 235 -10.52 8.58 -5.12
CA PRO A 235 -11.15 8.03 -3.93
C PRO A 235 -11.62 6.59 -4.19
N VAL A 236 -11.34 5.67 -3.26
CA VAL A 236 -11.82 4.30 -3.36
C VAL A 236 -13.26 4.25 -2.84
N MET A 237 -14.19 3.92 -3.71
CA MET A 237 -15.61 3.77 -3.39
C MET A 237 -16.08 2.36 -3.76
N TYR A 238 -17.22 1.95 -3.18
CA TYR A 238 -17.77 0.61 -3.34
C TYR A 238 -19.28 0.67 -3.58
N THR A 239 -19.78 -0.23 -4.42
CA THR A 239 -21.20 -0.57 -4.45
C THR A 239 -21.59 -1.38 -3.20
N PRO A 240 -22.89 -1.49 -2.86
CA PRO A 240 -23.32 -2.32 -1.73
C PRO A 240 -22.90 -3.80 -1.83
N ASP A 241 -22.71 -4.32 -3.04
CA ASP A 241 -22.22 -5.68 -3.30
C ASP A 241 -20.67 -5.77 -3.38
N GLY A 242 -19.95 -4.69 -3.03
CA GLY A 242 -18.50 -4.67 -2.87
C GLY A 242 -17.69 -4.50 -4.15
N LYS A 243 -18.30 -4.11 -5.27
CA LYS A 243 -17.54 -3.74 -6.48
C LYS A 243 -16.92 -2.37 -6.31
N TYR A 244 -15.75 -2.17 -6.89
CA TYR A 244 -15.15 -0.84 -6.96
C TYR A 244 -15.92 0.03 -7.94
N VAL A 245 -16.15 1.30 -7.56
CA VAL A 245 -16.72 2.34 -8.42
C VAL A 245 -15.78 3.54 -8.48
N GLU A 246 -15.87 4.29 -9.57
CA GLU A 246 -15.08 5.49 -9.87
C GLU A 246 -15.84 6.76 -9.48
#